data_20878837c33c25b84a2fce1258d7b3d5
#
_entry.id   20878837c33c25b84a2fce1258d7b3d5
#
_cell.length_a   1.000
_cell.length_b   1.000
_cell.length_c   1.000
_cell.angle_alpha   90.00
_cell.angle_beta   90.00
_cell.angle_gamma   90.00
#
_symmetry.space_group_name_H-M   'P 1'
#
loop_
_entity.id
_entity.type
_entity.pdbx_description
1 polymer ?
#
loop_
_entity_poly.entity_id
_entity_poly.type
_entity_poly.pdbx_seq_one_letter_code
_entity_poly.pdbx_strand_id
1 'polypeptide(L)'
;MSYTRQITTALTATALILVAGPAAAGSVSIGINGRVGTVCRVEIGGAPAPRFEAGETSLGRMTELCNNVDGYRLVLSHPVGLQDAWMVVDGQRIPISSTSTTTVIVDSNAPAAREREVGIVLSSGAATLDLTLRAEAKGMIF
;
A
#
# COMPACT_ATOMS: atom_id res chain seq x y z
N MET A 1 24.70 -95.25 35.10
CA MET A 1 23.25 -94.94 35.13
C MET A 1 23.08 -93.49 35.66
N SER A 2 22.97 -92.55 34.81
CA SER A 2 22.89 -91.12 35.18
C SER A 2 21.49 -90.59 34.83
N TYR A 3 20.80 -90.17 35.83
CA TYR A 3 19.49 -89.51 35.67
C TYR A 3 19.66 -88.00 35.58
N THR A 4 19.41 -87.51 34.38
CA THR A 4 19.41 -86.08 34.17
C THR A 4 18.03 -85.48 34.52
N ARG A 5 17.95 -84.68 35.53
CA ARG A 5 16.75 -83.92 35.91
C ARG A 5 16.67 -82.66 35.02
N GLN A 6 15.64 -82.59 34.23
CA GLN A 6 15.29 -81.32 33.50
C GLN A 6 14.48 -80.47 34.44
N ILE A 7 15.00 -79.24 34.67
CA ILE A 7 14.29 -78.16 35.41
C ILE A 7 13.66 -77.29 34.36
N THR A 8 12.35 -77.35 34.26
CA THR A 8 11.55 -76.47 33.42
C THR A 8 11.29 -75.17 34.17
N THR A 9 11.96 -74.07 33.84
CA THR A 9 11.70 -72.74 34.32
C THR A 9 10.58 -72.06 33.49
N ALA A 10 9.43 -71.88 34.10
CA ALA A 10 8.33 -71.15 33.48
C ALA A 10 8.58 -69.65 33.67
N LEU A 11 8.83 -69.00 32.54
CA LEU A 11 8.90 -67.51 32.47
C LEU A 11 7.47 -66.94 32.34
N THR A 12 6.98 -66.36 33.42
CA THR A 12 5.75 -65.53 33.39
C THR A 12 6.07 -64.15 32.85
N ALA A 13 5.70 -63.89 31.61
CA ALA A 13 5.77 -62.55 31.00
C ALA A 13 4.58 -61.71 31.47
N THR A 14 4.84 -60.77 32.38
CA THR A 14 3.84 -59.75 32.78
C THR A 14 3.77 -58.65 31.73
N ALA A 15 2.72 -58.65 30.92
CA ALA A 15 2.45 -57.60 29.94
C ALA A 15 1.93 -56.33 30.66
N LEU A 16 2.77 -55.28 30.77
CA LEU A 16 2.33 -53.97 31.17
C LEU A 16 1.59 -53.33 29.97
N ILE A 17 0.25 -53.25 30.08
CA ILE A 17 -0.56 -52.49 29.15
C ILE A 17 -0.48 -51.02 29.56
N LEU A 18 0.32 -50.22 28.85
CA LEU A 18 0.32 -48.77 28.92
C LEU A 18 -0.98 -48.26 28.27
N VAL A 19 -1.94 -47.83 29.08
CA VAL A 19 -3.12 -47.13 28.61
C VAL A 19 -2.68 -45.71 28.27
N ALA A 20 -2.38 -45.44 26.98
CA ALA A 20 -2.18 -44.12 26.47
C ALA A 20 -3.55 -43.42 26.42
N GLY A 21 -3.82 -42.57 27.41
CA GLY A 21 -5.01 -41.74 27.39
C GLY A 21 -4.98 -40.77 26.21
N PRO A 22 -6.15 -40.43 25.59
CA PRO A 22 -6.20 -39.46 24.51
C PRO A 22 -5.71 -38.13 25.01
N ALA A 23 -4.63 -37.59 24.44
CA ALA A 23 -4.20 -36.22 24.67
C ALA A 23 -5.28 -35.32 24.09
N ALA A 24 -6.07 -34.66 24.96
CA ALA A 24 -7.00 -33.63 24.54
C ALA A 24 -6.19 -32.42 24.05
N ALA A 25 -6.04 -32.31 22.74
CA ALA A 25 -5.49 -31.11 22.12
C ALA A 25 -6.51 -29.98 22.28
N GLY A 26 -6.33 -29.15 23.30
CA GLY A 26 -7.11 -27.94 23.48
C GLY A 26 -6.74 -26.96 22.39
N SER A 27 -7.69 -26.61 21.51
CA SER A 27 -7.51 -25.51 20.55
C SER A 27 -7.77 -24.20 21.27
N VAL A 28 -6.75 -23.33 21.33
CA VAL A 28 -6.90 -21.94 21.80
C VAL A 28 -7.05 -21.06 20.55
N SER A 29 -8.20 -20.44 20.37
CA SER A 29 -8.39 -19.42 19.34
C SER A 29 -8.12 -18.04 19.93
N ILE A 30 -7.14 -17.34 19.37
CA ILE A 30 -6.85 -15.95 19.74
C ILE A 30 -7.48 -15.06 18.66
N GLY A 31 -8.52 -14.31 19.02
CA GLY A 31 -9.11 -13.29 18.17
C GLY A 31 -8.26 -12.01 18.23
N ILE A 32 -7.64 -11.63 17.11
CA ILE A 32 -6.94 -10.35 16.99
C ILE A 32 -7.86 -9.40 16.22
N ASN A 33 -8.34 -8.35 16.87
CA ASN A 33 -9.12 -7.29 16.26
C ASN A 33 -8.21 -6.07 16.10
N GLY A 34 -7.92 -5.69 14.84
CA GLY A 34 -7.18 -4.48 14.50
C GLY A 34 -8.07 -3.53 13.69
N ARG A 35 -8.03 -2.23 14.01
CA ARG A 35 -8.64 -1.18 13.18
C ARG A 35 -7.53 -0.40 12.51
N VAL A 36 -7.53 -0.38 11.17
CA VAL A 36 -6.62 0.44 10.38
C VAL A 36 -7.39 1.67 9.92
N GLY A 37 -6.94 2.86 10.31
CA GLY A 37 -7.50 4.12 9.82
C GLY A 37 -7.24 4.30 8.33
N THR A 38 -8.12 5.04 7.65
CA THR A 38 -7.89 5.43 6.26
C THR A 38 -6.74 6.43 6.18
N VAL A 39 -5.75 6.10 5.38
CA VAL A 39 -4.59 6.96 5.11
C VAL A 39 -4.46 7.12 3.61
N CYS A 40 -4.56 8.35 3.12
CA CYS A 40 -4.21 8.71 1.74
C CYS A 40 -3.21 9.85 1.77
N ARG A 41 -2.06 9.64 1.16
CA ARG A 41 -1.01 10.67 1.04
C ARG A 41 -0.37 10.61 -0.33
N VAL A 42 0.18 11.74 -0.73
CA VAL A 42 0.98 11.88 -1.93
C VAL A 42 2.17 12.77 -1.61
N GLU A 43 3.32 12.41 -2.10
CA GLU A 43 4.57 13.15 -1.92
C GLU A 43 5.31 13.17 -3.24
N ILE A 44 5.91 14.33 -3.60
CA ILE A 44 6.83 14.43 -4.73
C ILE A 44 8.23 14.54 -4.14
N GLY A 45 9.05 13.53 -4.44
CA GLY A 45 10.40 13.42 -3.88
C GLY A 45 11.45 14.10 -4.76
N GLY A 46 12.33 14.85 -4.14
CA GLY A 46 13.73 14.91 -4.52
C GLY A 46 14.27 16.06 -5.35
N ALA A 47 13.49 16.97 -5.89
CA ALA A 47 14.09 18.10 -6.59
C ALA A 47 14.02 19.39 -5.76
N PRO A 48 15.10 20.21 -5.73
CA PRO A 48 14.96 21.59 -5.32
C PRO A 48 13.91 22.24 -6.21
N ALA A 49 13.17 23.24 -5.68
CA ALA A 49 12.07 23.89 -6.37
C ALA A 49 12.42 24.11 -7.86
N PRO A 50 11.71 23.45 -8.79
CA PRO A 50 12.06 23.52 -10.20
C PRO A 50 11.81 24.94 -10.69
N ARG A 51 12.67 25.40 -11.62
CA ARG A 51 12.34 26.59 -12.40
C ARG A 51 11.34 26.18 -13.44
N PHE A 52 10.25 26.88 -13.53
CA PHE A 52 9.20 26.63 -14.50
C PHE A 52 9.48 27.44 -15.77
N GLU A 53 10.06 26.76 -16.76
CA GLU A 53 10.29 27.33 -18.10
C GLU A 53 9.14 26.91 -19.02
N ALA A 54 9.02 27.58 -20.18
CA ALA A 54 8.12 27.12 -21.23
C ALA A 54 8.55 25.74 -21.72
N GLY A 55 7.60 24.85 -21.90
CA GLY A 55 7.83 23.44 -22.25
C GLY A 55 7.61 22.49 -21.08
N GLU A 56 8.21 21.33 -21.15
CA GLU A 56 8.06 20.28 -20.16
C GLU A 56 9.16 20.38 -19.08
N THR A 57 8.74 20.44 -17.82
CA THR A 57 9.62 20.44 -16.66
C THR A 57 9.31 19.20 -15.82
N SER A 58 10.33 18.37 -15.57
CA SER A 58 10.20 17.23 -14.66
C SER A 58 10.08 17.72 -13.21
N LEU A 59 9.10 17.21 -12.48
CA LEU A 59 8.91 17.44 -11.05
C LEU A 59 9.52 16.32 -10.19
N GLY A 60 10.01 15.25 -10.85
CA GLY A 60 10.59 14.09 -10.17
C GLY A 60 9.62 12.95 -10.02
N ARG A 61 9.80 12.18 -8.93
CA ARG A 61 9.02 10.98 -8.65
C ARG A 61 7.96 11.27 -7.59
N MET A 62 6.73 10.92 -7.91
CA MET A 62 5.58 11.01 -7.00
C MET A 62 5.32 9.65 -6.37
N THR A 63 5.23 9.62 -5.05
CA THR A 63 4.82 8.44 -4.27
C THR A 63 3.37 8.61 -3.85
N GLU A 64 2.54 7.65 -4.20
CA GLU A 64 1.13 7.56 -3.85
C GLU A 64 0.91 6.43 -2.85
N LEU A 65 0.30 6.72 -1.71
CA LEU A 65 -0.12 5.73 -0.73
C LEU A 65 -1.55 6.01 -0.29
N CYS A 66 -2.46 5.08 -0.59
CA CYS A 66 -3.83 5.14 -0.10
C CYS A 66 -4.37 3.73 0.16
N ASN A 67 -4.84 3.47 1.39
CA ASN A 67 -5.42 2.20 1.79
C ASN A 67 -6.95 2.17 1.71
N ASN A 68 -7.57 3.20 1.14
CA ASN A 68 -9.03 3.28 1.01
C ASN A 68 -9.55 2.34 -0.09
N VAL A 69 -10.47 1.45 0.27
CA VAL A 69 -11.05 0.46 -0.66
C VAL A 69 -11.90 1.08 -1.75
N ASP A 70 -12.53 2.24 -1.49
CA ASP A 70 -13.31 3.00 -2.45
C ASP A 70 -12.43 3.83 -3.40
N GLY A 71 -11.11 3.78 -3.18
CA GLY A 71 -10.15 4.51 -3.95
C GLY A 71 -9.91 5.94 -3.46
N TYR A 72 -9.29 6.76 -4.32
CA TYR A 72 -8.85 8.11 -3.99
C TYR A 72 -8.78 8.99 -5.22
N ARG A 73 -8.63 10.29 -4.99
CA ARG A 73 -8.29 11.29 -6.00
C ARG A 73 -7.00 11.99 -5.61
N LEU A 74 -6.19 12.31 -6.62
CA LEU A 74 -5.11 13.28 -6.46
C LEU A 74 -5.56 14.60 -7.05
N VAL A 75 -5.57 15.61 -6.21
CA VAL A 75 -6.03 16.94 -6.56
C VAL A 75 -4.84 17.90 -6.54
N LEU A 76 -4.56 18.51 -7.68
CA LEU A 76 -3.59 19.57 -7.83
C LEU A 76 -4.26 20.90 -7.53
N SER A 77 -3.73 21.66 -6.57
CA SER A 77 -4.07 23.08 -6.36
C SER A 77 -3.06 23.91 -7.14
N HIS A 78 -3.54 24.92 -7.86
CA HIS A 78 -2.76 25.77 -8.74
C HIS A 78 -3.41 27.14 -8.89
N PRO A 79 -2.70 28.18 -9.31
CA PRO A 79 -3.30 29.47 -9.63
C PRO A 79 -4.22 29.36 -10.85
N VAL A 80 -5.24 30.23 -10.89
CA VAL A 80 -6.08 30.39 -12.09
C VAL A 80 -5.31 31.08 -13.21
N GLY A 81 -5.78 30.94 -14.45
CA GLY A 81 -5.21 31.61 -15.60
C GLY A 81 -4.04 30.91 -16.27
N LEU A 82 -3.71 29.69 -15.86
CA LEU A 82 -2.73 28.84 -16.56
C LEU A 82 -3.31 28.43 -17.92
N GLN A 83 -2.84 29.09 -19.00
CA GLN A 83 -3.26 28.74 -20.36
C GLN A 83 -2.38 27.61 -20.88
N ASP A 84 -3.00 26.64 -21.57
CA ASP A 84 -2.29 25.53 -22.21
C ASP A 84 -1.26 24.85 -21.29
N ALA A 85 -1.69 24.54 -20.05
CA ALA A 85 -0.89 23.86 -19.06
C ALA A 85 -1.38 22.43 -18.84
N TRP A 86 -0.45 21.49 -18.71
CA TRP A 86 -0.75 20.07 -18.44
C TRP A 86 0.12 19.53 -17.34
N MET A 87 -0.49 18.72 -16.48
CA MET A 87 0.27 17.81 -15.62
C MET A 87 0.60 16.55 -16.42
N VAL A 88 1.83 16.05 -16.31
CA VAL A 88 2.27 14.80 -16.94
C VAL A 88 2.45 13.77 -15.82
N VAL A 89 1.77 12.63 -15.95
CA VAL A 89 1.88 11.50 -15.01
C VAL A 89 2.15 10.25 -15.82
N ASP A 90 3.31 9.64 -15.64
CA ASP A 90 3.77 8.48 -16.44
C ASP A 90 3.64 8.72 -17.96
N GLY A 91 3.96 9.93 -18.42
CA GLY A 91 3.84 10.33 -19.83
C GLY A 91 2.42 10.68 -20.28
N GLN A 92 1.40 10.49 -19.46
CA GLN A 92 0.03 10.90 -19.77
C GLN A 92 -0.16 12.39 -19.44
N ARG A 93 -0.63 13.17 -20.42
CA ARG A 93 -0.94 14.59 -20.25
C ARG A 93 -2.36 14.79 -19.77
N ILE A 94 -2.52 15.51 -18.67
CA ILE A 94 -3.78 15.85 -18.03
C ILE A 94 -3.91 17.36 -18.03
N PRO A 95 -4.94 17.94 -18.69
CA PRO A 95 -5.06 19.38 -18.78
C PRO A 95 -5.33 19.99 -17.40
N ILE A 96 -4.61 21.08 -17.08
CA ILE A 96 -4.84 21.88 -15.89
C ILE A 96 -5.93 22.92 -16.20
N SER A 97 -6.91 23.06 -15.32
CA SER A 97 -7.99 24.01 -15.49
C SER A 97 -7.47 25.45 -15.48
N SER A 98 -7.81 26.25 -16.48
CA SER A 98 -7.48 27.68 -16.48
C SER A 98 -8.45 28.53 -15.65
N THR A 99 -9.62 28.00 -15.32
CA THR A 99 -10.70 28.75 -14.64
C THR A 99 -10.93 28.31 -13.19
N SER A 100 -10.38 27.15 -12.79
CA SER A 100 -10.44 26.63 -11.41
C SER A 100 -9.08 26.76 -10.73
N THR A 101 -9.08 26.75 -9.41
CA THR A 101 -7.86 26.66 -8.59
C THR A 101 -7.45 25.21 -8.29
N THR A 102 -8.22 24.25 -8.77
CA THR A 102 -7.96 22.82 -8.54
C THR A 102 -8.24 21.99 -9.79
N THR A 103 -7.43 20.96 -9.99
CA THR A 103 -7.60 19.97 -11.07
C THR A 103 -7.39 18.58 -10.51
N VAL A 104 -8.28 17.64 -10.82
CA VAL A 104 -8.09 16.21 -10.50
C VAL A 104 -7.12 15.61 -11.52
N ILE A 105 -5.95 15.15 -11.05
CA ILE A 105 -4.93 14.55 -11.92
C ILE A 105 -4.93 13.02 -11.89
N VAL A 106 -5.48 12.42 -10.84
CA VAL A 106 -5.71 10.98 -10.74
C VAL A 106 -7.07 10.74 -10.10
N ASP A 107 -7.84 9.83 -10.66
CA ASP A 107 -9.10 9.34 -10.10
C ASP A 107 -9.07 7.81 -10.11
N SER A 108 -8.81 7.20 -8.94
CA SER A 108 -8.68 5.75 -8.76
C SER A 108 -9.85 5.21 -7.96
N ASN A 109 -10.39 4.05 -8.35
CA ASN A 109 -11.42 3.32 -7.62
C ASN A 109 -10.86 2.14 -6.82
N ALA A 110 -9.55 2.17 -6.51
CA ALA A 110 -8.86 1.14 -5.77
C ALA A 110 -7.77 1.75 -4.90
N PRO A 111 -7.36 1.08 -3.82
CA PRO A 111 -6.19 1.47 -3.04
C PRO A 111 -4.92 1.43 -3.90
N ALA A 112 -3.90 2.17 -3.48
CA ALA A 112 -2.62 2.21 -4.16
C ALA A 112 -1.45 2.37 -3.19
N ALA A 113 -0.32 1.75 -3.55
CA ALA A 113 1.00 2.01 -3.02
C ALA A 113 1.96 1.93 -4.21
N ARG A 114 2.28 3.08 -4.82
CA ARG A 114 3.05 3.12 -6.07
C ARG A 114 3.82 4.41 -6.25
N GLU A 115 4.78 4.36 -7.15
CA GLU A 115 5.55 5.52 -7.58
C GLU A 115 5.28 5.80 -9.06
N ARG A 116 5.28 7.09 -9.43
CA ARG A 116 5.10 7.56 -10.80
C ARG A 116 6.03 8.71 -11.12
N GLU A 117 6.48 8.80 -12.36
CA GLU A 117 7.17 9.98 -12.86
C GLU A 117 6.16 11.10 -13.12
N VAL A 118 6.48 12.30 -12.63
CA VAL A 118 5.61 13.47 -12.80
C VAL A 118 6.36 14.65 -13.38
N GLY A 119 5.64 15.41 -14.19
CA GLY A 119 6.11 16.63 -14.82
C GLY A 119 4.99 17.61 -15.05
N ILE A 120 5.33 18.81 -15.46
CA ILE A 120 4.40 19.86 -15.87
C ILE A 120 4.82 20.41 -17.22
N VAL A 121 3.85 20.67 -18.09
CA VAL A 121 4.04 21.37 -19.35
C VAL A 121 3.36 22.74 -19.26
N LEU A 122 4.11 23.78 -19.57
CA LEU A 122 3.61 25.15 -19.58
C LEU A 122 3.84 25.78 -20.96
N SER A 123 2.88 26.55 -21.46
CA SER A 123 3.02 27.31 -22.71
C SER A 123 3.95 28.52 -22.58
N SER A 124 4.08 29.04 -21.37
CA SER A 124 4.97 30.15 -21.04
C SER A 124 5.66 29.91 -19.70
N GLY A 125 6.90 30.39 -19.57
CA GLY A 125 7.63 30.28 -18.31
C GLY A 125 6.98 31.08 -17.20
N ALA A 126 7.04 30.54 -15.96
CA ALA A 126 6.63 31.24 -14.74
C ALA A 126 7.82 31.30 -13.78
N ALA A 127 8.15 32.48 -13.27
CA ALA A 127 9.26 32.64 -12.33
C ALA A 127 8.98 31.94 -11.00
N THR A 128 7.72 31.90 -10.60
CA THR A 128 7.22 31.17 -9.43
C THR A 128 5.85 30.59 -9.76
N LEU A 129 5.64 29.34 -9.42
CA LEU A 129 4.35 28.66 -9.56
C LEU A 129 4.08 27.91 -8.27
N ASP A 130 3.02 28.31 -7.58
CA ASP A 130 2.58 27.63 -6.36
C ASP A 130 1.71 26.43 -6.75
N LEU A 131 2.24 25.25 -6.55
CA LEU A 131 1.58 23.99 -6.83
C LEU A 131 1.56 23.12 -5.57
N THR A 132 0.38 22.70 -5.19
CA THR A 132 0.21 21.77 -4.06
C THR A 132 -0.59 20.56 -4.51
N LEU A 133 -0.05 19.38 -4.26
CA LEU A 133 -0.71 18.12 -4.55
C LEU A 133 -1.20 17.48 -3.26
N ARG A 134 -2.45 17.02 -3.26
CA ARG A 134 -3.04 16.32 -2.12
C ARG A 134 -3.79 15.06 -2.56
N ALA A 135 -3.82 14.07 -1.67
CA ALA A 135 -4.61 12.86 -1.86
C ALA A 135 -5.89 12.96 -1.04
N GLU A 136 -7.03 12.69 -1.67
CA GLU A 136 -8.36 12.68 -1.05
C GLU A 136 -8.93 11.28 -1.17
N ALA A 137 -9.28 10.66 -0.03
CA ALA A 137 -9.99 9.38 -0.03
C ALA A 137 -11.41 9.58 -0.58
N LYS A 138 -11.93 8.58 -1.32
CA LYS A 138 -13.30 8.56 -1.80
C LYS A 138 -14.24 7.89 -0.79
N GLY A 139 -15.54 8.10 -0.94
CA GLY A 139 -16.56 7.49 -0.09
C GLY A 139 -16.62 8.06 1.32
N MET A 140 -17.28 7.32 2.22
CA MET A 140 -17.37 7.69 3.63
C MET A 140 -16.12 7.22 4.37
N ILE A 141 -15.42 8.14 5.02
CA ILE A 141 -14.25 7.87 5.85
C ILE A 141 -14.75 7.71 7.29
N PHE A 142 -14.60 6.50 7.83
CA PHE A 142 -15.01 6.16 9.20
C PHE A 142 -13.79 6.05 10.13
#